data_d1065a80557d1484f4261bdea60f911f
#
_entry.id   d1065a80557d1484f4261bdea60f911f
#
_cell.length_a   1.000
_cell.length_b   1.000
_cell.length_c   1.000
_cell.angle_alpha   90.00
_cell.angle_beta   90.00
_cell.angle_gamma   90.00
#
_symmetry.space_group_name_H-M   'P 1'
#
loop_
_entity.id
_entity.type
_entity.pdbx_description
1 polymer ?
#
loop_
_entity_poly.entity_id
_entity_poly.type
_entity_poly.pdbx_seq_one_letter_code
_entity_poly.pdbx_strand_id
1 'polypeptide(L)'
;SSLYMIIPMIELLYGVWFMKGGMYAMAQAMGRLFLEQGGELRTSTPVERIVVENGCACGVEAGGTEHYADYVVCDADFPYAITQLVDEADARGKYTPQKVEDMEYSCSCFILYLGLDKRYPSDAVHSIRFASDFERNIDDIFDDARFPDDPSFYCYAPSSLDRSLAPEGCSTLYVLVPVPPLSPASPRWTDAEVAEYRDRVLDLMERETVYEDVRDHIVFERAYTPLDFAERFNAYDGATFGLRPTLAQSNYWRPHNKATD
;
A
#
# COMPACT_ATOMS: atom_id res chain seq x y z
N SER A 1 -4.35 0.48 -21.19
CA SER A 1 -3.42 1.47 -21.72
C SER A 1 -2.05 0.81 -21.94
N SER A 2 -1.22 1.36 -22.83
CA SER A 2 0.12 0.84 -23.16
C SER A 2 1.08 0.79 -21.95
N LEU A 3 0.79 1.54 -20.90
CA LEU A 3 1.58 1.53 -19.66
C LEU A 3 1.59 0.15 -18.98
N TYR A 4 0.46 -0.55 -18.98
CA TYR A 4 0.38 -1.88 -18.38
C TYR A 4 1.17 -2.96 -19.15
N MET A 5 1.53 -2.68 -20.41
CA MET A 5 2.39 -3.58 -21.19
C MET A 5 3.86 -3.55 -20.75
N ILE A 6 4.27 -2.51 -20.00
CA ILE A 6 5.64 -2.41 -19.46
C ILE A 6 5.89 -3.55 -18.44
N ILE A 7 4.89 -3.90 -17.62
CA ILE A 7 5.03 -4.94 -16.60
C ILE A 7 5.35 -6.30 -17.23
N PRO A 8 4.54 -6.83 -18.18
CA PRO A 8 4.88 -8.07 -18.89
C PRO A 8 6.19 -7.98 -19.66
N MET A 9 6.51 -6.82 -20.24
CA MET A 9 7.77 -6.61 -20.94
C MET A 9 8.98 -6.75 -20.00
N ILE A 10 8.94 -6.14 -18.81
CA ILE A 10 10.00 -6.26 -17.80
C ILE A 10 10.13 -7.71 -17.35
N GLU A 11 9.01 -8.38 -17.09
CA GLU A 11 8.99 -9.80 -16.69
C GLU A 11 9.66 -10.69 -17.76
N LEU A 12 9.32 -10.50 -19.03
CA LEU A 12 9.88 -11.26 -20.14
C LEU A 12 11.37 -10.98 -20.38
N LEU A 13 11.83 -9.74 -20.21
CA LEU A 13 13.20 -9.34 -20.50
C LEU A 13 14.16 -9.59 -19.32
N TYR A 14 13.70 -9.41 -18.10
CA TYR A 14 14.55 -9.40 -16.90
C TYR A 14 14.14 -10.43 -15.83
N GLY A 15 12.95 -11.02 -15.96
CA GLY A 15 12.38 -11.90 -14.95
C GLY A 15 11.83 -11.15 -13.74
N VAL A 16 11.10 -11.89 -12.90
CA VAL A 16 10.64 -11.43 -11.59
C VAL A 16 11.40 -12.22 -10.53
N TRP A 17 12.00 -11.54 -9.57
CA TRP A 17 12.89 -12.12 -8.59
C TRP A 17 12.30 -12.02 -7.20
N PHE A 18 12.35 -13.11 -6.45
CA PHE A 18 12.00 -13.15 -5.04
C PHE A 18 13.25 -12.99 -4.19
N MET A 19 13.17 -12.20 -3.13
CA MET A 19 14.28 -12.01 -2.19
C MET A 19 14.23 -13.05 -1.09
N LYS A 20 15.31 -13.81 -0.92
CA LYS A 20 15.45 -14.73 0.20
C LYS A 20 15.33 -13.97 1.53
N GLY A 21 14.47 -14.45 2.41
CA GLY A 21 14.12 -13.77 3.66
C GLY A 21 12.99 -12.75 3.52
N GLY A 22 12.34 -12.65 2.34
CA GLY A 22 11.20 -11.79 2.06
C GLY A 22 11.56 -10.35 1.74
N MET A 23 10.53 -9.53 1.49
CA MET A 23 10.71 -8.13 1.07
C MET A 23 11.43 -7.26 2.11
N TYR A 24 11.24 -7.53 3.39
CA TYR A 24 11.91 -6.79 4.46
C TYR A 24 13.44 -6.98 4.44
N ALA A 25 13.93 -8.11 3.96
CA ALA A 25 15.38 -8.34 3.79
C ALA A 25 16.02 -7.32 2.83
N MET A 26 15.27 -6.85 1.80
CA MET A 26 15.75 -5.77 0.92
C MET A 26 15.89 -4.46 1.67
N ALA A 27 14.86 -4.06 2.43
CA ALA A 27 14.90 -2.83 3.22
C ALA A 27 16.07 -2.86 4.22
N GLN A 28 16.30 -3.99 4.88
CA GLN A 28 17.45 -4.17 5.78
C GLN A 28 18.79 -4.07 5.04
N ALA A 29 18.91 -4.65 3.85
CA ALA A 29 20.13 -4.59 3.07
C ALA A 29 20.44 -3.16 2.60
N MET A 30 19.43 -2.43 2.13
CA MET A 30 19.56 -1.02 1.75
C MET A 30 19.94 -0.16 2.95
N GLY A 31 19.31 -0.36 4.12
CA GLY A 31 19.66 0.33 5.35
C GLY A 31 21.11 0.09 5.79
N ARG A 32 21.57 -1.16 5.72
CA ARG A 32 22.99 -1.49 6.02
C ARG A 32 23.93 -0.77 5.07
N LEU A 33 23.68 -0.85 3.75
CA LEU A 33 24.50 -0.18 2.76
C LEU A 33 24.57 1.34 2.98
N PHE A 34 23.43 1.96 3.32
CA PHE A 34 23.35 3.38 3.62
C PHE A 34 24.25 3.76 4.82
N LEU A 35 24.17 2.97 5.90
CA LEU A 35 25.01 3.18 7.09
C LEU A 35 26.51 2.93 6.80
N GLU A 36 26.84 1.93 6.00
CA GLU A 36 28.23 1.63 5.56
C GLU A 36 28.83 2.78 4.73
N GLN A 37 27.99 3.53 4.02
CA GLN A 37 28.40 4.71 3.26
C GLN A 37 28.47 5.99 4.11
N GLY A 38 28.29 5.88 5.43
CA GLY A 38 28.35 7.02 6.36
C GLY A 38 27.02 7.74 6.53
N GLY A 39 25.92 7.20 6.03
CA GLY A 39 24.59 7.75 6.26
C GLY A 39 24.15 7.58 7.73
N GLU A 40 23.25 8.44 8.18
CA GLU A 40 22.62 8.34 9.50
C GLU A 40 21.12 7.98 9.32
N LEU A 41 20.68 6.88 9.90
CA LEU A 41 19.30 6.42 9.86
C LEU A 41 18.63 6.68 11.21
N ARG A 42 17.59 7.51 11.22
CA ARG A 42 16.78 7.81 12.41
C ARG A 42 15.37 7.23 12.19
N THR A 43 15.06 6.18 12.90
CA THR A 43 13.70 5.60 12.94
C THR A 43 12.89 6.18 14.08
N SER A 44 11.55 6.04 14.02
CA SER A 44 10.63 6.59 15.05
C SER A 44 10.82 8.11 15.26
N THR A 45 11.20 8.79 14.18
CA THR A 45 11.47 10.23 14.18
C THR A 45 10.62 10.84 13.06
N PRO A 46 9.34 11.16 13.35
CA PRO A 46 8.48 11.75 12.33
C PRO A 46 9.01 13.13 11.93
N VAL A 47 8.97 13.40 10.64
CA VAL A 47 9.21 14.74 10.11
C VAL A 47 7.91 15.52 10.22
N GLU A 48 7.98 16.68 10.87
CA GLU A 48 6.83 17.54 11.16
C GLU A 48 6.63 18.57 10.05
N ARG A 49 7.74 19.02 9.43
CA ARG A 49 7.73 20.07 8.40
C ARG A 49 8.98 20.00 7.53
N ILE A 50 8.85 20.37 6.26
CA ILE A 50 9.96 20.69 5.36
C ILE A 50 10.27 22.18 5.54
N VAL A 51 11.49 22.48 5.94
CA VAL A 51 11.95 23.87 6.11
C VAL A 51 12.23 24.47 4.73
N VAL A 52 11.54 25.57 4.41
CA VAL A 52 11.68 26.28 3.14
C VAL A 52 12.16 27.70 3.42
N GLU A 53 13.27 28.10 2.79
CA GLU A 53 13.80 29.46 2.85
C GLU A 53 14.01 29.99 1.43
N ASN A 54 13.50 31.20 1.17
CA ASN A 54 13.59 31.84 -0.15
C ASN A 54 13.09 30.95 -1.31
N GLY A 55 12.06 30.13 -1.08
CA GLY A 55 11.48 29.23 -2.07
C GLY A 55 12.27 27.94 -2.31
N CYS A 56 13.28 27.65 -1.49
CA CYS A 56 14.08 26.43 -1.55
C CYS A 56 13.92 25.59 -0.30
N ALA A 57 13.73 24.29 -0.44
CA ALA A 57 13.80 23.37 0.68
C ALA A 57 15.26 23.26 1.16
N CYS A 58 15.50 23.57 2.43
CA CYS A 58 16.84 23.63 3.03
C CYS A 58 16.99 22.71 4.24
N GLY A 59 15.96 21.98 4.63
CA GLY A 59 16.01 21.08 5.77
C GLY A 59 14.65 20.51 6.11
N VAL A 60 14.60 19.83 7.25
CA VAL A 60 13.37 19.30 7.85
C VAL A 60 13.33 19.61 9.34
N GLU A 61 12.13 19.73 9.89
CA GLU A 61 11.90 19.76 11.34
C GLU A 61 11.44 18.38 11.80
N ALA A 62 12.10 17.86 12.83
CA ALA A 62 11.76 16.59 13.44
C ALA A 62 12.02 16.66 14.96
N GLY A 63 11.02 16.30 15.77
CA GLY A 63 11.10 16.39 17.24
C GLY A 63 11.38 17.80 17.75
N GLY A 64 10.82 18.83 17.08
CA GLY A 64 11.01 20.23 17.41
C GLY A 64 12.42 20.78 17.12
N THR A 65 13.23 20.07 16.33
CA THR A 65 14.58 20.47 15.94
C THR A 65 14.70 20.53 14.42
N GLU A 66 15.27 21.64 13.92
CA GLU A 66 15.56 21.78 12.49
C GLU A 66 16.88 21.10 12.13
N HIS A 67 16.85 20.32 11.06
CA HIS A 67 17.99 19.63 10.47
C HIS A 67 18.20 20.17 9.05
N TYR A 68 19.28 20.89 8.85
CA TYR A 68 19.58 21.52 7.57
C TYR A 68 20.36 20.59 6.64
N ALA A 69 20.10 20.69 5.33
CA ALA A 69 20.75 19.93 4.27
C ALA A 69 20.71 20.70 2.94
N ASP A 70 21.65 20.41 2.05
CA ASP A 70 21.70 21.01 0.71
C ASP A 70 20.54 20.53 -0.17
N TYR A 71 20.02 19.31 0.07
CA TYR A 71 18.91 18.70 -0.64
C TYR A 71 17.97 17.98 0.33
N VAL A 72 16.67 18.07 0.06
CA VAL A 72 15.63 17.32 0.75
C VAL A 72 14.91 16.44 -0.26
N VAL A 73 14.96 15.12 -0.04
CA VAL A 73 14.20 14.14 -0.82
C VAL A 73 13.04 13.66 0.03
N CYS A 74 11.82 13.86 -0.46
CA CYS A 74 10.60 13.44 0.22
C CYS A 74 9.97 12.28 -0.56
N ASP A 75 9.85 11.10 0.04
CA ASP A 75 9.12 9.96 -0.51
C ASP A 75 7.84 9.63 0.29
N ALA A 76 7.40 10.57 1.13
CA ALA A 76 6.07 10.51 1.74
C ALA A 76 4.97 10.58 0.68
N ASP A 77 3.76 10.11 1.03
CA ASP A 77 2.61 10.22 0.14
C ASP A 77 2.45 11.66 -0.37
N PHE A 78 2.28 11.83 -1.70
CA PHE A 78 2.29 13.16 -2.33
C PHE A 78 1.27 14.13 -1.74
N PRO A 79 -0.02 13.76 -1.55
CA PRO A 79 -0.98 14.61 -0.89
C PRO A 79 -0.58 15.00 0.53
N TYR A 80 -0.10 14.04 1.32
CA TYR A 80 0.38 14.29 2.67
C TYR A 80 1.56 15.25 2.68
N ALA A 81 2.56 15.01 1.84
CA ALA A 81 3.73 15.88 1.75
C ALA A 81 3.35 17.34 1.45
N ILE A 82 2.48 17.55 0.45
CA ILE A 82 2.06 18.88 0.01
C ILE A 82 1.15 19.57 1.03
N THR A 83 0.23 18.83 1.67
CA THR A 83 -0.78 19.44 2.56
C THR A 83 -0.33 19.54 4.01
N GLN A 84 0.58 18.66 4.45
CA GLN A 84 0.97 18.57 5.86
C GLN A 84 2.43 18.95 6.12
N LEU A 85 3.34 18.70 5.17
CA LEU A 85 4.77 18.95 5.39
C LEU A 85 5.28 20.27 4.79
N VAL A 86 4.53 20.87 3.86
CA VAL A 86 4.89 22.16 3.25
C VAL A 86 3.89 23.23 3.67
N ASP A 87 4.28 24.10 4.61
CA ASP A 87 3.40 25.14 5.17
C ASP A 87 3.22 26.34 4.24
N GLU A 88 4.25 26.69 3.49
CA GLU A 88 4.26 27.90 2.68
C GLU A 88 3.45 27.71 1.37
N ALA A 89 2.44 28.56 1.17
CA ALA A 89 1.60 28.52 -0.02
C ALA A 89 2.42 28.68 -1.32
N ASP A 90 3.42 29.54 -1.31
CA ASP A 90 4.30 29.79 -2.47
C ASP A 90 5.17 28.56 -2.80
N ALA A 91 5.59 27.80 -1.77
CA ALA A 91 6.35 26.57 -1.95
C ALA A 91 5.50 25.43 -2.53
N ARG A 92 4.20 25.39 -2.18
CA ARG A 92 3.23 24.44 -2.80
C ARG A 92 2.92 24.77 -4.27
N GLY A 93 3.07 26.04 -4.64
CA GLY A 93 2.84 26.52 -6.00
C GLY A 93 1.47 26.12 -6.54
N LYS A 94 1.44 25.40 -7.66
CA LYS A 94 0.21 24.93 -8.31
C LYS A 94 -0.56 23.85 -7.55
N TYR A 95 0.02 23.23 -6.53
CA TYR A 95 -0.60 22.17 -5.74
C TYR A 95 -1.28 22.74 -4.49
N THR A 96 -2.35 23.50 -4.71
CA THR A 96 -3.19 24.00 -3.61
C THR A 96 -3.90 22.84 -2.89
N PRO A 97 -4.27 22.96 -1.62
CA PRO A 97 -5.04 21.94 -0.91
C PRO A 97 -6.30 21.53 -1.67
N GLN A 98 -7.04 22.48 -2.22
CA GLN A 98 -8.25 22.19 -3.03
C GLN A 98 -7.91 21.35 -4.27
N LYS A 99 -6.84 21.68 -4.98
CA LYS A 99 -6.44 20.90 -6.16
C LYS A 99 -6.04 19.46 -5.79
N VAL A 100 -5.43 19.26 -4.63
CA VAL A 100 -5.08 17.94 -4.13
C VAL A 100 -6.36 17.17 -3.76
N GLU A 101 -7.31 17.81 -3.10
CA GLU A 101 -8.63 17.24 -2.77
C GLU A 101 -9.43 16.85 -4.03
N ASP A 102 -9.37 17.65 -5.09
CA ASP A 102 -10.06 17.42 -6.36
C ASP A 102 -9.41 16.30 -7.22
N MET A 103 -8.27 15.72 -6.81
CA MET A 103 -7.64 14.63 -7.54
C MET A 103 -8.38 13.31 -7.32
N GLU A 104 -8.33 12.44 -8.32
CA GLU A 104 -8.88 11.09 -8.21
C GLU A 104 -7.86 10.16 -7.55
N TYR A 105 -8.29 9.45 -6.51
CA TYR A 105 -7.45 8.51 -5.77
C TYR A 105 -7.76 7.05 -6.14
N SER A 106 -6.81 6.17 -5.91
CA SER A 106 -6.97 4.72 -6.13
C SER A 106 -7.87 4.11 -5.06
N CYS A 107 -8.20 2.83 -5.25
CA CYS A 107 -8.79 2.05 -4.17
C CYS A 107 -7.83 1.92 -3.00
N SER A 108 -8.38 1.54 -1.86
CA SER A 108 -7.65 1.02 -0.71
C SER A 108 -7.65 -0.50 -0.70
N CYS A 109 -7.11 -1.09 0.37
CA CYS A 109 -7.07 -2.53 0.56
C CYS A 109 -7.50 -2.92 1.97
N PHE A 110 -8.25 -4.02 2.06
CA PHE A 110 -8.35 -4.81 3.27
C PHE A 110 -7.35 -5.96 3.14
N ILE A 111 -6.47 -6.11 4.12
CA ILE A 111 -5.40 -7.12 4.06
C ILE A 111 -5.49 -8.03 5.27
N LEU A 112 -5.39 -9.34 5.03
CA LEU A 112 -5.18 -10.33 6.08
C LEU A 112 -3.78 -10.90 5.97
N TYR A 113 -3.02 -10.83 7.04
CA TYR A 113 -1.79 -11.56 7.26
C TYR A 113 -2.10 -12.76 8.14
N LEU A 114 -1.92 -13.95 7.61
CA LEU A 114 -2.25 -15.20 8.28
C LEU A 114 -0.99 -16.05 8.46
N GLY A 115 -0.78 -16.51 9.69
CA GLY A 115 0.14 -17.61 10.00
C GLY A 115 -0.69 -18.87 10.19
N LEU A 116 -0.34 -19.94 9.48
CA LEU A 116 -1.10 -21.19 9.47
C LEU A 116 -0.22 -22.33 9.99
N ASP A 117 -0.76 -23.21 10.81
CA ASP A 117 -0.09 -24.43 11.29
C ASP A 117 -0.18 -25.61 10.31
N LYS A 118 -0.56 -25.29 9.07
CA LYS A 118 -0.71 -26.22 7.96
C LYS A 118 -0.05 -25.69 6.70
N ARG A 119 0.40 -26.59 5.84
CA ARG A 119 0.83 -26.27 4.48
C ARG A 119 -0.23 -26.73 3.50
N TYR A 120 -0.55 -25.85 2.57
CA TYR A 120 -1.44 -26.20 1.49
C TYR A 120 -0.62 -26.60 0.25
N PRO A 121 -0.97 -27.74 -0.39
CA PRO A 121 -0.32 -28.16 -1.62
C PRO A 121 -0.80 -27.24 -2.75
N SER A 122 -0.12 -26.13 -2.92
CA SER A 122 -0.35 -25.21 -4.03
C SER A 122 0.97 -24.97 -4.72
N ASP A 123 1.02 -25.19 -6.02
CA ASP A 123 2.13 -24.81 -6.88
C ASP A 123 2.11 -23.31 -7.16
N ALA A 124 0.99 -22.64 -6.87
CA ALA A 124 0.80 -21.23 -7.11
C ALA A 124 1.20 -20.43 -5.87
N VAL A 125 2.34 -19.73 -5.97
CA VAL A 125 2.79 -18.73 -4.97
C VAL A 125 1.83 -17.55 -4.94
N HIS A 126 1.27 -17.22 -6.10
CA HIS A 126 0.33 -16.14 -6.33
C HIS A 126 -0.95 -16.71 -6.93
N SER A 127 -2.08 -16.38 -6.34
CA SER A 127 -3.38 -16.72 -6.89
C SER A 127 -4.35 -15.54 -6.77
N ILE A 128 -5.25 -15.43 -7.73
CA ILE A 128 -6.28 -14.40 -7.75
C ILE A 128 -7.62 -15.08 -7.91
N ARG A 129 -8.55 -14.75 -7.02
CA ARG A 129 -9.96 -15.06 -7.17
C ARG A 129 -10.65 -13.82 -7.73
N PHE A 130 -11.39 -13.97 -8.81
CA PHE A 130 -12.22 -12.92 -9.37
C PHE A 130 -13.66 -13.05 -8.86
N ALA A 131 -14.29 -11.92 -8.61
CA ALA A 131 -15.72 -11.84 -8.35
C ALA A 131 -16.53 -12.51 -9.49
N SER A 132 -17.66 -13.09 -9.17
CA SER A 132 -18.56 -13.69 -10.17
C SER A 132 -19.10 -12.64 -11.14
N ASP A 133 -19.36 -11.42 -10.63
CA ASP A 133 -19.65 -10.21 -11.40
C ASP A 133 -18.51 -9.21 -11.17
N PHE A 134 -17.54 -9.23 -12.07
CA PHE A 134 -16.35 -8.38 -11.94
C PHE A 134 -16.66 -6.89 -12.15
N GLU A 135 -17.59 -6.55 -13.05
CA GLU A 135 -18.00 -5.15 -13.28
C GLU A 135 -18.67 -4.60 -12.02
N ARG A 136 -19.59 -5.36 -11.44
CA ARG A 136 -20.22 -4.99 -10.18
C ARG A 136 -19.22 -4.81 -9.05
N ASN A 137 -18.21 -5.66 -8.94
CA ASN A 137 -17.15 -5.53 -7.94
C ASN A 137 -16.35 -4.23 -8.11
N ILE A 138 -16.12 -3.78 -9.34
CA ILE A 138 -15.46 -2.50 -9.62
C ILE A 138 -16.36 -1.33 -9.25
N ASP A 139 -17.65 -1.37 -9.64
CA ASP A 139 -18.62 -0.32 -9.32
C ASP A 139 -18.78 -0.15 -7.80
N ASP A 140 -18.85 -1.26 -7.05
CA ASP A 140 -18.92 -1.22 -5.58
C ASP A 140 -17.76 -0.44 -4.97
N ILE A 141 -16.55 -0.60 -5.51
CA ILE A 141 -15.33 0.02 -4.97
C ILE A 141 -15.23 1.50 -5.39
N PHE A 142 -15.44 1.80 -6.67
CA PHE A 142 -15.08 3.10 -7.24
C PHE A 142 -16.25 4.07 -7.40
N ASP A 143 -17.47 3.56 -7.56
CA ASP A 143 -18.65 4.37 -7.83
C ASP A 143 -19.62 4.41 -6.65
N ASP A 144 -19.89 3.24 -6.04
CA ASP A 144 -20.84 3.13 -4.92
C ASP A 144 -20.17 3.30 -3.55
N ALA A 145 -18.84 3.28 -3.48
CA ALA A 145 -18.03 3.39 -2.25
C ALA A 145 -18.48 2.44 -1.14
N ARG A 146 -18.71 1.16 -1.45
CA ARG A 146 -19.18 0.14 -0.51
C ARG A 146 -18.32 -1.12 -0.52
N PHE A 147 -18.43 -1.91 0.54
CA PHE A 147 -17.76 -3.22 0.56
C PHE A 147 -18.41 -4.14 -0.47
N PRO A 148 -17.62 -4.72 -1.38
CA PRO A 148 -18.14 -5.74 -2.28
C PRO A 148 -18.70 -6.95 -1.52
N ASP A 149 -19.88 -7.42 -1.90
CA ASP A 149 -20.47 -8.63 -1.32
C ASP A 149 -19.76 -9.90 -1.83
N ASP A 150 -19.28 -9.85 -3.06
CA ASP A 150 -18.51 -10.90 -3.73
C ASP A 150 -17.15 -10.33 -4.18
N PRO A 151 -16.19 -10.11 -3.25
CA PRO A 151 -14.95 -9.42 -3.56
C PRO A 151 -14.00 -10.27 -4.40
N SER A 152 -13.34 -9.64 -5.37
CA SER A 152 -12.10 -10.17 -5.91
C SER A 152 -11.00 -10.07 -4.87
N PHE A 153 -10.11 -11.06 -4.77
CA PHE A 153 -8.96 -10.99 -3.86
C PHE A 153 -7.74 -11.73 -4.41
N TYR A 154 -6.60 -11.31 -3.92
CA TYR A 154 -5.30 -11.89 -4.24
C TYR A 154 -4.74 -12.60 -3.02
N CYS A 155 -4.24 -13.83 -3.22
CA CYS A 155 -3.52 -14.60 -2.22
C CYS A 155 -2.05 -14.74 -2.60
N TYR A 156 -1.17 -14.57 -1.62
CA TYR A 156 0.27 -14.73 -1.76
C TYR A 156 0.81 -15.62 -0.65
N ALA A 157 1.42 -16.73 -1.03
CA ALA A 157 1.97 -17.75 -0.13
C ALA A 157 3.51 -17.79 -0.20
N PRO A 158 4.24 -16.80 0.36
CA PRO A 158 5.69 -16.67 0.21
C PRO A 158 6.48 -17.84 0.81
N SER A 159 5.97 -18.47 1.86
CA SER A 159 6.60 -19.65 2.46
C SER A 159 6.63 -20.87 1.54
N SER A 160 5.92 -20.85 0.40
CA SER A 160 6.02 -21.86 -0.65
C SER A 160 7.35 -21.77 -1.41
N LEU A 161 7.89 -20.54 -1.57
CA LEU A 161 9.18 -20.27 -2.18
C LEU A 161 10.32 -20.33 -1.18
N ASP A 162 10.16 -19.68 -0.04
CA ASP A 162 11.19 -19.58 1.00
C ASP A 162 10.68 -20.15 2.32
N ARG A 163 11.12 -21.35 2.63
CA ARG A 163 10.73 -22.08 3.84
C ARG A 163 11.15 -21.38 5.15
N SER A 164 12.10 -20.45 5.09
CA SER A 164 12.53 -19.69 6.26
C SER A 164 11.49 -18.66 6.75
N LEU A 165 10.44 -18.41 5.97
CA LEU A 165 9.38 -17.46 6.29
C LEU A 165 8.27 -18.03 7.17
N ALA A 166 8.33 -19.32 7.51
CA ALA A 166 7.43 -19.98 8.46
C ALA A 166 8.14 -21.06 9.25
N PRO A 167 7.69 -21.42 10.46
CA PRO A 167 8.16 -22.59 11.17
C PRO A 167 7.94 -23.88 10.37
N GLU A 168 8.61 -24.98 10.78
CA GLU A 168 8.43 -26.27 10.13
C GLU A 168 6.96 -26.73 10.24
N GLY A 169 6.40 -27.23 9.14
CA GLY A 169 5.00 -27.62 9.08
C GLY A 169 4.02 -26.47 8.84
N CYS A 170 4.42 -25.23 9.11
CA CYS A 170 3.60 -24.03 8.99
C CYS A 170 3.70 -23.35 7.62
N SER A 171 2.82 -22.39 7.38
CA SER A 171 2.86 -21.50 6.22
C SER A 171 2.43 -20.08 6.57
N THR A 172 2.77 -19.14 5.70
CA THR A 172 2.30 -17.77 5.75
C THR A 172 1.45 -17.47 4.54
N LEU A 173 0.37 -16.73 4.75
CA LEU A 173 -0.52 -16.30 3.70
C LEU A 173 -0.84 -14.82 3.85
N TYR A 174 -0.74 -14.11 2.74
CA TYR A 174 -1.14 -12.72 2.59
C TYR A 174 -2.35 -12.67 1.67
N VAL A 175 -3.44 -12.09 2.15
CA VAL A 175 -4.68 -11.94 1.36
C VAL A 175 -4.97 -10.46 1.21
N LEU A 176 -5.06 -9.98 -0.02
CA LEU A 176 -5.35 -8.59 -0.33
C LEU A 176 -6.69 -8.50 -1.06
N VAL A 177 -7.58 -7.71 -0.50
CA VAL A 177 -8.92 -7.43 -1.04
C VAL A 177 -9.01 -5.94 -1.36
N PRO A 178 -9.21 -5.53 -2.61
CA PRO A 178 -9.49 -4.14 -2.94
C PRO A 178 -10.81 -3.68 -2.32
N VAL A 179 -10.79 -2.50 -1.70
CA VAL A 179 -11.95 -1.86 -1.05
C VAL A 179 -11.95 -0.37 -1.33
N PRO A 180 -13.07 0.34 -1.14
CA PRO A 180 -13.10 1.79 -1.27
C PRO A 180 -12.10 2.49 -0.35
N PRO A 181 -11.53 3.62 -0.77
CA PRO A 181 -10.80 4.51 0.14
C PRO A 181 -11.74 5.10 1.18
N LEU A 182 -11.18 5.73 2.20
CA LEU A 182 -11.96 6.42 3.23
C LEU A 182 -12.68 7.62 2.60
N SER A 183 -13.95 7.73 2.88
CA SER A 183 -14.78 8.89 2.51
C SER A 183 -16.01 8.97 3.41
N PRO A 184 -16.74 10.09 3.44
CA PRO A 184 -18.01 10.17 4.16
C PRO A 184 -19.06 9.16 3.66
N ALA A 185 -18.95 8.70 2.41
CA ALA A 185 -19.85 7.74 1.79
C ALA A 185 -19.43 6.28 2.01
N SER A 186 -18.13 6.02 2.26
CA SER A 186 -17.63 4.66 2.45
C SER A 186 -18.05 4.08 3.81
N PRO A 187 -18.17 2.74 3.92
CA PRO A 187 -18.43 2.08 5.18
C PRO A 187 -17.35 2.41 6.22
N ARG A 188 -17.74 2.36 7.49
CA ARG A 188 -16.79 2.52 8.60
C ARG A 188 -16.05 1.21 8.86
N TRP A 189 -14.82 1.32 9.31
CA TRP A 189 -14.01 0.20 9.70
C TRP A 189 -13.99 0.06 11.23
N THR A 190 -15.15 -0.31 11.81
CA THR A 190 -15.23 -0.70 13.23
C THR A 190 -14.79 -2.16 13.38
N ASP A 191 -14.47 -2.58 14.61
CA ASP A 191 -14.08 -3.98 14.89
C ASP A 191 -15.13 -4.99 14.40
N ALA A 192 -16.41 -4.63 14.47
CA ALA A 192 -17.50 -5.48 14.00
C ALA A 192 -17.49 -5.63 12.48
N GLU A 193 -17.31 -4.54 11.75
CA GLU A 193 -17.24 -4.54 10.28
C GLU A 193 -15.97 -5.24 9.77
N VAL A 194 -14.84 -5.06 10.46
CA VAL A 194 -13.61 -5.80 10.19
C VAL A 194 -13.84 -7.31 10.35
N ALA A 195 -14.48 -7.73 11.45
CA ALA A 195 -14.76 -9.15 11.69
C ALA A 195 -15.73 -9.73 10.66
N GLU A 196 -16.80 -9.00 10.32
CA GLU A 196 -17.78 -9.45 9.31
C GLU A 196 -17.13 -9.58 7.93
N TYR A 197 -16.35 -8.58 7.51
CA TYR A 197 -15.70 -8.60 6.19
C TYR A 197 -14.60 -9.65 6.12
N ARG A 198 -13.84 -9.83 7.21
CA ARG A 198 -12.88 -10.92 7.37
C ARG A 198 -13.56 -12.27 7.17
N ASP A 199 -14.68 -12.52 7.85
CA ASP A 199 -15.40 -13.79 7.76
C ASP A 199 -15.94 -14.05 6.36
N ARG A 200 -16.44 -13.02 5.68
CA ARG A 200 -16.84 -13.08 4.28
C ARG A 200 -15.70 -13.52 3.36
N VAL A 201 -14.51 -12.95 3.54
CA VAL A 201 -13.33 -13.31 2.75
C VAL A 201 -12.90 -14.76 3.02
N LEU A 202 -12.87 -15.17 4.29
CA LEU A 202 -12.52 -16.53 4.66
C LEU A 202 -13.54 -17.55 4.14
N ASP A 203 -14.85 -17.24 4.15
CA ASP A 203 -15.89 -18.08 3.55
C ASP A 203 -15.65 -18.31 2.06
N LEU A 204 -15.26 -17.27 1.33
CA LEU A 204 -14.94 -17.39 -0.09
C LEU A 204 -13.65 -18.18 -0.32
N MET A 205 -12.65 -17.99 0.52
CA MET A 205 -11.40 -18.77 0.46
C MET A 205 -11.67 -20.26 0.64
N GLU A 206 -12.45 -20.65 1.65
CA GLU A 206 -12.79 -22.06 1.93
C GLU A 206 -13.61 -22.70 0.83
N ARG A 207 -14.54 -21.95 0.22
CA ARG A 207 -15.42 -22.50 -0.83
C ARG A 207 -14.80 -22.54 -2.22
N GLU A 208 -13.90 -21.61 -2.55
CA GLU A 208 -13.54 -21.35 -3.95
C GLU A 208 -12.03 -21.40 -4.21
N THR A 209 -11.24 -21.73 -3.18
CA THR A 209 -9.78 -21.83 -3.32
C THR A 209 -9.23 -23.14 -2.75
N VAL A 210 -7.91 -23.30 -2.78
CA VAL A 210 -7.21 -24.45 -2.19
C VAL A 210 -7.16 -24.43 -0.66
N TYR A 211 -7.70 -23.39 -0.03
CA TYR A 211 -7.66 -23.14 1.41
C TYR A 211 -8.97 -23.56 2.10
N GLU A 212 -9.49 -24.73 1.79
CA GLU A 212 -10.83 -25.25 2.15
C GLU A 212 -11.12 -25.35 3.66
N ASP A 213 -10.10 -25.31 4.50
CA ASP A 213 -10.19 -25.42 5.97
C ASP A 213 -9.30 -24.36 6.67
N VAL A 214 -9.09 -23.22 6.02
CA VAL A 214 -8.12 -22.21 6.49
C VAL A 214 -8.40 -21.72 7.90
N ARG A 215 -9.66 -21.57 8.28
CA ARG A 215 -10.05 -21.10 9.63
C ARG A 215 -9.53 -21.99 10.74
N ASP A 216 -9.57 -23.30 10.54
CA ASP A 216 -9.15 -24.29 11.55
C ASP A 216 -7.63 -24.27 11.79
N HIS A 217 -6.89 -23.65 10.87
CA HIS A 217 -5.44 -23.65 10.86
C HIS A 217 -4.81 -22.26 11.10
N ILE A 218 -5.61 -21.22 11.37
CA ILE A 218 -5.10 -19.88 11.69
C ILE A 218 -4.53 -19.89 13.12
N VAL A 219 -3.22 -19.72 13.26
CA VAL A 219 -2.53 -19.57 14.56
C VAL A 219 -2.03 -18.14 14.79
N PHE A 220 -2.02 -17.33 13.77
CA PHE A 220 -1.72 -15.90 13.80
C PHE A 220 -2.57 -15.19 12.77
N GLU A 221 -3.15 -14.06 13.16
CA GLU A 221 -3.91 -13.21 12.27
C GLU A 221 -3.66 -11.74 12.56
N ARG A 222 -3.54 -10.96 11.50
CA ARG A 222 -3.55 -9.50 11.56
C ARG A 222 -4.25 -8.93 10.34
N ALA A 223 -5.28 -8.12 10.60
CA ALA A 223 -5.96 -7.37 9.58
C ALA A 223 -5.35 -5.95 9.44
N TYR A 224 -5.32 -5.43 8.22
CA TYR A 224 -5.08 -4.03 7.90
C TYR A 224 -6.27 -3.50 7.11
N THR A 225 -6.68 -2.31 7.44
CA THR A 225 -7.81 -1.60 6.84
C THR A 225 -7.35 -0.30 6.20
N PRO A 226 -8.19 0.40 5.45
CA PRO A 226 -7.90 1.76 4.99
C PRO A 226 -7.49 2.74 6.11
N LEU A 227 -7.99 2.55 7.35
CA LEU A 227 -7.55 3.35 8.50
C LEU A 227 -6.08 3.13 8.82
N ASP A 228 -5.60 1.88 8.79
CA ASP A 228 -4.18 1.60 9.01
C ASP A 228 -3.29 2.27 7.96
N PHE A 229 -3.74 2.32 6.69
CA PHE A 229 -2.99 3.01 5.63
C PHE A 229 -2.97 4.52 5.86
N ALA A 230 -4.08 5.12 6.27
CA ALA A 230 -4.13 6.54 6.60
C ALA A 230 -3.26 6.88 7.82
N GLU A 231 -3.37 6.12 8.90
CA GLU A 231 -2.72 6.42 10.18
C GLU A 231 -1.23 6.07 10.20
N ARG A 232 -0.84 4.95 9.58
CA ARG A 232 0.53 4.42 9.69
C ARG A 232 1.42 4.81 8.53
N PHE A 233 0.86 5.06 7.36
CA PHE A 233 1.60 5.39 6.15
C PHE A 233 1.27 6.79 5.63
N ASN A 234 0.41 7.54 6.32
CA ASN A 234 -0.08 8.85 5.90
C ASN A 234 -0.69 8.85 4.49
N ALA A 235 -1.23 7.69 4.04
CA ALA A 235 -1.87 7.58 2.75
C ALA A 235 -3.16 8.41 2.75
N TYR A 236 -3.29 9.31 1.78
CA TYR A 236 -4.45 10.19 1.67
C TYR A 236 -5.73 9.38 1.51
N ASP A 237 -6.71 9.58 2.40
CA ASP A 237 -7.94 8.79 2.48
C ASP A 237 -7.71 7.26 2.51
N GLY A 238 -6.55 6.83 2.99
CA GLY A 238 -6.15 5.42 3.02
C GLY A 238 -5.95 4.79 1.63
N ALA A 239 -5.87 5.59 0.55
CA ALA A 239 -5.66 5.11 -0.81
C ALA A 239 -4.28 4.45 -0.95
N THR A 240 -4.26 3.12 -1.03
CA THR A 240 -3.02 2.33 -0.93
C THR A 240 -2.06 2.56 -2.11
N PHE A 241 -2.59 2.89 -3.30
CA PHE A 241 -1.79 3.06 -4.53
C PHE A 241 -1.65 4.53 -4.96
N GLY A 242 -1.98 5.47 -4.07
CA GLY A 242 -1.91 6.90 -4.33
C GLY A 242 -2.93 7.36 -5.38
N LEU A 243 -2.53 8.20 -6.33
CA LEU A 243 -3.44 8.71 -7.34
C LEU A 243 -3.93 7.62 -8.30
N ARG A 244 -5.22 7.65 -8.64
CA ARG A 244 -5.84 6.77 -9.64
C ARG A 244 -5.14 6.96 -11.00
N PRO A 245 -4.73 5.87 -11.68
CA PRO A 245 -3.98 5.95 -12.93
C PRO A 245 -4.91 6.24 -14.13
N THR A 246 -5.63 7.35 -14.07
CA THR A 246 -6.38 7.88 -15.21
C THR A 246 -5.44 8.46 -16.26
N LEU A 247 -5.92 8.69 -17.48
CA LEU A 247 -5.08 9.33 -18.52
C LEU A 247 -4.61 10.72 -18.10
N ALA A 248 -5.47 11.46 -17.37
CA ALA A 248 -5.17 12.81 -16.89
C ALA A 248 -4.22 12.85 -15.68
N GLN A 249 -3.96 11.72 -15.02
CA GLN A 249 -3.12 11.61 -13.82
C GLN A 249 -1.98 10.60 -13.97
N SER A 250 -1.71 10.14 -15.19
CA SER A 250 -0.67 9.13 -15.46
C SER A 250 0.42 9.66 -16.38
N ASN A 251 1.59 9.05 -16.31
CA ASN A 251 2.74 9.35 -17.16
C ASN A 251 3.11 10.85 -17.14
N TYR A 252 3.02 11.50 -18.29
CA TYR A 252 3.33 12.91 -18.47
C TYR A 252 2.42 13.85 -17.66
N TRP A 253 1.16 13.44 -17.42
CA TRP A 253 0.16 14.22 -16.69
C TRP A 253 0.17 13.99 -15.17
N ARG A 254 1.02 13.08 -14.70
CA ARG A 254 1.20 12.85 -13.27
C ARG A 254 1.69 14.14 -12.60
N PRO A 255 1.37 14.39 -11.31
CA PRO A 255 1.95 15.51 -10.57
C PRO A 255 3.47 15.56 -10.74
N HIS A 256 3.96 16.69 -11.24
CA HIS A 256 5.39 16.89 -11.47
C HIS A 256 6.10 17.18 -10.15
N ASN A 257 7.37 16.83 -10.05
CA ASN A 257 8.23 17.17 -8.93
C ASN A 257 8.56 18.69 -8.86
N LYS A 258 7.97 19.49 -9.77
CA LYS A 258 8.06 20.93 -9.76
C LYS A 258 6.71 21.51 -9.37
N ALA A 259 6.69 22.32 -8.31
CA ALA A 259 5.50 23.03 -7.87
C ALA A 259 5.24 24.29 -8.70
N THR A 260 6.30 24.90 -9.23
CA THR A 260 6.27 26.06 -10.14
C THR A 260 6.65 25.65 -11.56
N ASP A 261 6.15 26.38 -12.56
CA ASP A 261 6.43 26.14 -13.98
C ASP A 261 7.86 26.52 -14.37
#